data_e46f8c1d6cf62296cca5e831a1cc65a1
#
_entry.id   e46f8c1d6cf62296cca5e831a1cc65a1
#
_cell.length_a   1.000
_cell.length_b   1.000
_cell.length_c   1.000
_cell.angle_alpha   90.00
_cell.angle_beta   90.00
_cell.angle_gamma   90.00
#
_symmetry.space_group_name_H-M   'P 1'
#
loop_
_entity.id
_entity.type
_entity.pdbx_description
1 polymer ?
#
loop_
_entity_poly.entity_id
_entity_poly.type
_entity_poly.pdbx_seq_one_letter_code
_entity_poly.pdbx_strand_id
1 'polypeptide(L)'
;MNAFRLSMADGLSDRDILQLTRHAADYGALCMIEAQNAQAVAYLRAELDHAGITGNEACLLSAPPQVEDEAVGRAIMLAGLAGGPVHVGPVSTIGATDILAHARLRGQRVEGHVLAPHLVVDEAVYDPEGDAASDPCVTLPPFRDGTHRRALWGGLASGNIGMVASGFRPSGAAGNGVTDGLAQRMRVVWQHGVRAGILTAEEFVAVTSQAAARAFNIYPRKGAIMPGADADIVLWDPDALETCTSGLYAGITLGGRAVRVIRGGVTVWQDDMPCEGVGYGAYVPCPAFSPGLSERMRRAAHLSMHDGEIQDRGPGAC
;
A
#
# COMPACT_ATOMS: atom_id res chain seq x y z
N MET A 1 5.46 -1.81 -18.61
CA MET A 1 4.71 -1.86 -17.33
C MET A 1 5.43 -2.86 -16.45
N ASN A 2 5.73 -2.52 -15.20
CA ASN A 2 6.49 -3.41 -14.31
C ASN A 2 5.78 -3.65 -12.97
N ALA A 3 4.51 -3.33 -12.83
CA ALA A 3 3.70 -3.63 -11.67
C ALA A 3 2.30 -4.07 -12.06
N PHE A 4 1.76 -5.07 -11.37
CA PHE A 4 0.43 -5.65 -11.55
C PHE A 4 -0.27 -5.70 -10.19
N ARG A 5 -1.54 -5.29 -10.15
CA ARG A 5 -2.37 -5.39 -8.95
C ARG A 5 -3.21 -6.66 -9.04
N LEU A 6 -3.20 -7.42 -7.96
CA LEU A 6 -4.04 -8.59 -7.72
C LEU A 6 -4.88 -8.33 -6.47
N SER A 7 -6.18 -8.60 -6.52
CA SER A 7 -7.04 -8.56 -5.36
C SER A 7 -7.47 -9.97 -4.99
N MET A 8 -7.18 -10.40 -3.77
CA MET A 8 -7.65 -11.69 -3.26
C MET A 8 -9.19 -11.70 -3.09
N ALA A 9 -9.81 -10.51 -3.02
CA ALA A 9 -11.26 -10.38 -3.01
C ALA A 9 -11.93 -10.74 -4.35
N ASP A 10 -11.16 -10.79 -5.45
CA ASP A 10 -11.67 -11.16 -6.78
C ASP A 10 -11.77 -12.68 -6.98
N GLY A 11 -11.64 -13.47 -5.92
CA GLY A 11 -11.81 -14.92 -5.95
C GLY A 11 -10.60 -15.69 -6.52
N LEU A 12 -9.40 -15.09 -6.54
CA LEU A 12 -8.17 -15.74 -6.97
C LEU A 12 -7.82 -16.92 -6.05
N SER A 13 -7.54 -18.07 -6.64
CA SER A 13 -7.02 -19.23 -5.92
C SER A 13 -5.52 -19.06 -5.60
N ASP A 14 -5.01 -19.83 -4.64
CA ASP A 14 -3.57 -19.88 -4.33
C ASP A 14 -2.73 -20.23 -5.57
N ARG A 15 -3.26 -21.09 -6.45
CA ARG A 15 -2.64 -21.44 -7.73
C ARG A 15 -2.53 -20.19 -8.62
N ASP A 16 -3.59 -19.41 -8.74
CA ASP A 16 -3.60 -18.21 -9.59
C ASP A 16 -2.61 -17.17 -9.06
N ILE A 17 -2.61 -16.92 -7.74
CA ILE A 17 -1.68 -16.00 -7.09
C ILE A 17 -0.24 -16.44 -7.34
N LEU A 18 0.07 -17.73 -7.12
CA LEU A 18 1.41 -18.27 -7.34
C LEU A 18 1.84 -18.16 -8.81
N GLN A 19 0.97 -18.51 -9.75
CA GLN A 19 1.27 -18.43 -11.19
C GLN A 19 1.49 -16.99 -11.63
N LEU A 20 0.60 -16.08 -11.25
CA LEU A 20 0.71 -14.67 -11.63
C LEU A 20 1.94 -13.99 -11.02
N THR A 21 2.24 -14.28 -9.75
CA THR A 21 3.44 -13.75 -9.08
C THR A 21 4.71 -14.31 -9.71
N ARG A 22 4.72 -15.58 -10.12
CA ARG A 22 5.84 -16.20 -10.82
C ARG A 22 6.06 -15.57 -12.19
N HIS A 23 5.00 -15.40 -12.98
CA HIS A 23 5.10 -14.72 -14.27
C HIS A 23 5.59 -13.26 -14.10
N ALA A 24 5.07 -12.53 -13.11
CA ALA A 24 5.56 -11.20 -12.81
C ALA A 24 7.07 -11.21 -12.49
N ALA A 25 7.53 -12.16 -11.67
CA ALA A 25 8.94 -12.32 -11.33
C ALA A 25 9.80 -12.61 -12.57
N ASP A 26 9.34 -13.47 -13.48
CA ASP A 26 10.06 -13.81 -14.71
C ASP A 26 10.26 -12.61 -15.65
N TYR A 27 9.34 -11.65 -15.63
CA TYR A 27 9.46 -10.39 -16.36
C TYR A 27 10.10 -9.25 -15.55
N GLY A 28 10.53 -9.52 -14.32
CA GLY A 28 11.07 -8.51 -13.42
C GLY A 28 10.02 -7.45 -13.03
N ALA A 29 8.78 -7.87 -12.87
CA ALA A 29 7.67 -7.02 -12.47
C ALA A 29 7.34 -7.18 -10.98
N LEU A 30 6.72 -6.15 -10.39
CA LEU A 30 6.20 -6.14 -9.04
C LEU A 30 4.76 -6.66 -9.02
N CYS A 31 4.47 -7.66 -8.18
CA CYS A 31 3.11 -8.03 -7.84
C CYS A 31 2.63 -7.20 -6.65
N MET A 32 1.54 -6.46 -6.81
CA MET A 32 0.85 -5.75 -5.73
C MET A 32 -0.37 -6.56 -5.33
N ILE A 33 -0.41 -7.05 -4.09
CA ILE A 33 -1.49 -7.92 -3.61
C ILE A 33 -2.31 -7.19 -2.56
N GLU A 34 -3.59 -6.99 -2.86
CA GLU A 34 -4.59 -6.61 -1.84
C GLU A 34 -5.01 -7.88 -1.12
N ALA A 35 -4.47 -8.05 0.08
CA ALA A 35 -4.58 -9.28 0.85
C ALA A 35 -5.79 -9.19 1.79
N GLN A 36 -6.88 -9.82 1.39
CA GLN A 36 -8.10 -10.02 2.20
C GLN A 36 -8.66 -11.42 1.92
N ASN A 37 -8.99 -12.14 2.98
CA ASN A 37 -9.66 -13.42 2.82
C ASN A 37 -11.16 -13.23 2.54
N ALA A 38 -11.48 -13.06 1.25
CA ALA A 38 -12.86 -12.77 0.81
C ALA A 38 -13.88 -13.85 1.22
N GLN A 39 -13.45 -15.11 1.28
CA GLN A 39 -14.33 -16.21 1.67
C GLN A 39 -14.70 -16.13 3.15
N ALA A 40 -13.72 -15.82 4.01
CA ALA A 40 -13.98 -15.60 5.44
C ALA A 40 -14.87 -14.37 5.66
N VAL A 41 -14.59 -13.25 4.97
CA VAL A 41 -15.44 -12.04 5.03
C VAL A 41 -16.86 -12.35 4.60
N ALA A 42 -17.06 -13.05 3.48
CA ALA A 42 -18.38 -13.40 2.97
C ALA A 42 -19.14 -14.31 3.93
N TYR A 43 -18.48 -15.29 4.52
CA TYR A 43 -19.08 -16.18 5.50
C TYR A 43 -19.53 -15.41 6.76
N LEU A 44 -18.63 -14.63 7.34
CA LEU A 44 -18.94 -13.83 8.52
C LEU A 44 -20.05 -12.82 8.26
N ARG A 45 -20.05 -12.20 7.06
CA ARG A 45 -21.10 -11.28 6.66
C ARG A 45 -22.46 -11.95 6.61
N ALA A 46 -22.54 -13.16 6.05
CA ALA A 46 -23.79 -13.93 5.99
C ALA A 46 -24.30 -14.31 7.40
N GLU A 47 -23.41 -14.66 8.34
CA GLU A 47 -23.80 -14.92 9.73
C GLU A 47 -24.36 -13.66 10.43
N LEU A 48 -23.72 -12.51 10.22
CA LEU A 48 -24.17 -11.22 10.76
C LEU A 48 -25.54 -10.83 10.18
N ASP A 49 -25.73 -11.00 8.88
CA ASP A 49 -27.02 -10.74 8.22
C ASP A 49 -28.15 -11.65 8.78
N HIS A 50 -27.86 -12.92 9.05
CA HIS A 50 -28.79 -13.83 9.71
C HIS A 50 -29.11 -13.42 11.16
N ALA A 51 -28.14 -12.81 11.86
CA ALA A 51 -28.32 -12.27 13.20
C ALA A 51 -29.02 -10.90 13.22
N GLY A 52 -29.32 -10.32 12.04
CA GLY A 52 -29.94 -8.99 11.91
C GLY A 52 -28.95 -7.83 12.09
N ILE A 53 -27.65 -8.11 12.12
CA ILE A 53 -26.58 -7.09 12.22
C ILE A 53 -26.21 -6.64 10.81
N THR A 54 -26.46 -5.39 10.50
CA THR A 54 -26.28 -4.82 9.15
C THR A 54 -25.56 -3.47 9.21
N GLY A 55 -25.33 -2.85 8.04
CA GLY A 55 -24.73 -1.51 7.98
C GLY A 55 -23.26 -1.48 8.42
N ASN A 56 -22.92 -0.42 9.12
CA ASN A 56 -21.55 -0.08 9.51
C ASN A 56 -20.93 -1.10 10.46
N GLU A 57 -21.68 -1.53 11.46
CA GLU A 57 -21.24 -2.55 12.42
C GLU A 57 -20.88 -3.86 11.72
N ALA A 58 -21.70 -4.31 10.78
CA ALA A 58 -21.41 -5.52 10.01
C ALA A 58 -20.16 -5.37 9.12
N CYS A 59 -19.82 -4.18 8.67
CA CYS A 59 -18.59 -3.94 7.92
C CYS A 59 -17.34 -4.20 8.78
N LEU A 60 -17.35 -3.75 10.02
CA LEU A 60 -16.26 -3.99 10.97
C LEU A 60 -16.19 -5.47 11.38
N LEU A 61 -17.32 -6.02 11.83
CA LEU A 61 -17.39 -7.38 12.40
C LEU A 61 -17.14 -8.48 11.37
N SER A 62 -17.49 -8.26 10.09
CA SER A 62 -17.21 -9.25 9.02
C SER A 62 -15.75 -9.33 8.58
N ALA A 63 -14.94 -8.36 8.94
CA ALA A 63 -13.53 -8.30 8.56
C ALA A 63 -12.61 -8.11 9.79
N PRO A 64 -12.63 -9.04 10.77
CA PRO A 64 -11.76 -8.96 11.94
C PRO A 64 -10.28 -9.03 11.54
N PRO A 65 -9.34 -8.61 12.42
CA PRO A 65 -7.91 -8.58 12.13
C PRO A 65 -7.34 -9.89 11.55
N GLN A 66 -7.81 -11.02 12.04
CA GLN A 66 -7.35 -12.35 11.63
C GLN A 66 -7.58 -12.65 10.15
N VAL A 67 -8.63 -12.07 9.55
CA VAL A 67 -8.94 -12.20 8.13
C VAL A 67 -7.87 -11.55 7.25
N GLU A 68 -7.34 -10.41 7.69
CA GLU A 68 -6.23 -9.71 7.04
C GLU A 68 -4.91 -10.42 7.30
N ASP A 69 -4.62 -10.77 8.55
CA ASP A 69 -3.35 -11.40 8.96
C ASP A 69 -3.11 -12.71 8.21
N GLU A 70 -4.14 -13.56 8.09
CA GLU A 70 -4.08 -14.80 7.31
C GLU A 70 -3.77 -14.51 5.85
N ALA A 71 -4.52 -13.60 5.24
CA ALA A 71 -4.37 -13.29 3.83
C ALA A 71 -3.00 -12.67 3.50
N VAL A 72 -2.49 -11.76 4.36
CA VAL A 72 -1.15 -11.17 4.23
C VAL A 72 -0.08 -12.26 4.34
N GLY A 73 -0.18 -13.14 5.33
CA GLY A 73 0.75 -14.25 5.53
C GLY A 73 0.76 -15.19 4.31
N ARG A 74 -0.40 -15.57 3.83
CA ARG A 74 -0.56 -16.44 2.65
C ARG A 74 0.00 -15.80 1.38
N ALA A 75 -0.32 -14.53 1.12
CA ALA A 75 0.19 -13.79 -0.04
C ALA A 75 1.73 -13.73 -0.04
N ILE A 76 2.34 -13.42 1.11
CA ILE A 76 3.80 -13.35 1.26
C ILE A 76 4.46 -14.71 1.08
N MET A 77 3.87 -15.77 1.62
CA MET A 77 4.38 -17.15 1.46
C MET A 77 4.34 -17.59 -0.02
N LEU A 78 3.22 -17.36 -0.71
CA LEU A 78 3.08 -17.70 -2.13
C LEU A 78 4.05 -16.90 -3.00
N ALA A 79 4.22 -15.59 -2.71
CA ALA A 79 5.20 -14.76 -3.39
C ALA A 79 6.65 -15.23 -3.14
N GLY A 80 6.94 -15.70 -1.92
CA GLY A 80 8.23 -16.30 -1.58
C GLY A 80 8.53 -17.54 -2.42
N LEU A 81 7.54 -18.42 -2.61
CA LEU A 81 7.64 -19.58 -3.51
C LEU A 81 7.83 -19.18 -4.97
N ALA A 82 7.21 -18.08 -5.39
CA ALA A 82 7.40 -17.53 -6.73
C ALA A 82 8.81 -16.93 -6.92
N GLY A 83 9.42 -16.39 -5.86
CA GLY A 83 10.77 -15.80 -5.86
C GLY A 83 10.83 -14.38 -6.44
N GLY A 84 9.69 -13.72 -6.61
CA GLY A 84 9.59 -12.35 -7.09
C GLY A 84 9.40 -11.32 -5.97
N PRO A 85 9.58 -10.02 -6.28
CA PRO A 85 9.20 -8.97 -5.36
C PRO A 85 7.68 -8.90 -5.23
N VAL A 86 7.22 -8.62 -4.01
CA VAL A 86 5.79 -8.44 -3.72
C VAL A 86 5.57 -7.17 -2.93
N HIS A 87 4.49 -6.48 -3.23
CA HIS A 87 3.96 -5.39 -2.43
C HIS A 87 2.60 -5.82 -1.88
N VAL A 88 2.42 -5.71 -0.57
CA VAL A 88 1.19 -6.13 0.10
C VAL A 88 0.51 -4.92 0.76
N GLY A 89 -0.78 -4.87 0.66
CA GLY A 89 -1.55 -3.84 1.37
C GLY A 89 -2.80 -3.40 0.60
N PRO A 90 -3.57 -2.49 1.23
CA PRO A 90 -3.23 -1.80 2.48
C PRO A 90 -3.23 -2.72 3.68
N VAL A 91 -2.34 -2.47 4.65
CA VAL A 91 -2.31 -3.16 5.95
C VAL A 91 -2.93 -2.30 7.04
N SER A 92 -3.62 -2.93 7.99
CA SER A 92 -4.32 -2.22 9.05
C SER A 92 -4.11 -2.83 10.44
N THR A 93 -3.40 -3.96 10.54
CA THR A 93 -3.31 -4.74 11.77
C THR A 93 -1.90 -4.86 12.32
N ILE A 94 -1.79 -5.19 13.62
CA ILE A 94 -0.52 -5.56 14.27
C ILE A 94 0.06 -6.78 13.58
N GLY A 95 -0.76 -7.85 13.40
CA GLY A 95 -0.30 -9.11 12.83
C GLY A 95 0.24 -8.95 11.41
N ALA A 96 -0.43 -8.19 10.54
CA ALA A 96 0.09 -7.89 9.20
C ALA A 96 1.44 -7.14 9.24
N THR A 97 1.60 -6.18 10.18
CA THR A 97 2.87 -5.47 10.37
C THR A 97 3.99 -6.42 10.80
N ASP A 98 3.72 -7.33 11.74
CA ASP A 98 4.67 -8.31 12.21
C ASP A 98 5.05 -9.32 11.12
N ILE A 99 4.09 -9.77 10.32
CA ILE A 99 4.32 -10.68 9.20
C ILE A 99 5.25 -10.03 8.16
N LEU A 100 5.02 -8.76 7.83
CA LEU A 100 5.91 -7.98 6.94
C LEU A 100 7.33 -7.90 7.50
N ALA A 101 7.48 -7.54 8.79
CA ALA A 101 8.77 -7.45 9.46
C ALA A 101 9.53 -8.79 9.40
N HIS A 102 8.87 -9.89 9.74
CA HIS A 102 9.47 -11.22 9.69
C HIS A 102 9.87 -11.67 8.29
N ALA A 103 9.09 -11.35 7.27
CA ALA A 103 9.42 -11.67 5.88
C ALA A 103 10.67 -10.90 5.42
N ARG A 104 10.78 -9.62 5.77
CA ARG A 104 11.97 -8.78 5.47
C ARG A 104 13.22 -9.27 6.18
N LEU A 105 13.12 -9.65 7.46
CA LEU A 105 14.22 -10.24 8.23
C LEU A 105 14.76 -11.52 7.59
N ARG A 106 13.90 -12.30 6.94
CA ARG A 106 14.30 -13.51 6.18
C ARG A 106 14.84 -13.19 4.78
N GLY A 107 15.00 -11.92 4.44
CA GLY A 107 15.56 -11.47 3.15
C GLY A 107 14.57 -11.55 1.98
N GLN A 108 13.28 -11.73 2.23
CA GLN A 108 12.27 -11.68 1.20
C GLN A 108 12.07 -10.24 0.72
N ARG A 109 11.94 -10.04 -0.58
CA ARG A 109 11.69 -8.73 -1.19
C ARG A 109 10.21 -8.40 -1.07
N VAL A 110 9.81 -7.95 0.12
CA VAL A 110 8.43 -7.57 0.44
C VAL A 110 8.37 -6.11 0.86
N GLU A 111 7.40 -5.40 0.32
CA GLU A 111 7.04 -4.04 0.70
C GLU A 111 5.59 -3.99 1.16
N GLY A 112 5.27 -3.04 2.04
CA GLY A 112 3.91 -2.82 2.51
C GLY A 112 3.53 -1.35 2.51
N HIS A 113 2.23 -1.08 2.43
CA HIS A 113 1.70 0.26 2.61
C HIS A 113 0.50 0.28 3.54
N VAL A 114 0.33 1.42 4.19
CA VAL A 114 -0.85 1.76 4.98
C VAL A 114 -1.61 2.90 4.31
N LEU A 115 -2.92 2.99 4.50
CA LEU A 115 -3.66 4.16 4.07
C LEU A 115 -3.61 5.26 5.14
N ALA A 116 -3.48 6.52 4.70
CA ALA A 116 -3.45 7.66 5.61
C ALA A 116 -4.62 7.69 6.61
N PRO A 117 -5.88 7.38 6.24
CA PRO A 117 -6.96 7.35 7.21
C PRO A 117 -6.79 6.29 8.29
N HIS A 118 -6.19 5.12 8.02
CA HIS A 118 -5.92 4.11 9.05
C HIS A 118 -4.95 4.57 10.14
N LEU A 119 -4.23 5.67 9.92
CA LEU A 119 -3.31 6.24 10.88
C LEU A 119 -3.99 7.18 11.89
N VAL A 120 -5.22 7.64 11.62
CA VAL A 120 -5.89 8.66 12.44
C VAL A 120 -7.36 8.38 12.73
N VAL A 121 -8.06 7.67 11.85
CA VAL A 121 -9.47 7.30 12.04
C VAL A 121 -9.55 6.05 12.91
N ASP A 122 -10.49 6.06 13.85
CA ASP A 122 -10.72 4.99 14.83
C ASP A 122 -11.94 4.15 14.42
N GLU A 123 -12.02 2.91 14.91
CA GLU A 123 -13.16 2.02 14.69
C GLU A 123 -14.48 2.56 15.25
N ALA A 124 -14.44 3.55 16.14
CA ALA A 124 -15.63 4.23 16.64
C ALA A 124 -16.50 4.85 15.54
N VAL A 125 -15.95 5.07 14.33
CA VAL A 125 -16.77 5.54 13.17
C VAL A 125 -17.81 4.52 12.71
N TYR A 126 -17.70 3.26 13.16
CA TYR A 126 -18.70 2.21 12.86
C TYR A 126 -19.81 2.12 13.89
N ASP A 127 -19.76 2.91 14.98
CA ASP A 127 -20.78 2.94 16.00
C ASP A 127 -22.13 3.37 15.38
N PRO A 128 -23.17 2.54 15.46
CA PRO A 128 -24.48 2.86 14.89
C PRO A 128 -25.15 4.08 15.55
N GLU A 129 -24.78 4.41 16.80
CA GLU A 129 -25.24 5.62 17.51
C GLU A 129 -24.34 6.83 17.25
N GLY A 130 -23.22 6.64 16.53
CA GLY A 130 -22.25 7.68 16.22
C GLY A 130 -22.73 8.60 15.10
N ASP A 131 -22.34 9.87 15.19
CA ASP A 131 -22.58 10.88 14.14
C ASP A 131 -21.52 10.71 13.01
N ALA A 132 -21.68 9.62 12.23
CA ALA A 132 -20.75 9.34 11.12
C ALA A 132 -20.95 10.35 9.98
N ALA A 133 -20.04 11.31 9.88
CA ALA A 133 -20.06 12.34 8.82
C ALA A 133 -19.85 11.76 7.40
N SER A 134 -19.52 10.46 7.29
CA SER A 134 -19.30 9.73 6.03
C SER A 134 -19.54 8.23 6.22
N ASP A 135 -19.81 7.51 5.14
CA ASP A 135 -19.90 6.05 5.17
C ASP A 135 -18.53 5.41 5.47
N PRO A 136 -18.31 4.82 6.68
CA PRO A 136 -17.02 4.22 7.04
C PRO A 136 -16.76 2.90 6.31
N CYS A 137 -17.79 2.29 5.67
CA CYS A 137 -17.64 1.08 4.87
C CYS A 137 -16.91 1.32 3.53
N VAL A 138 -16.42 2.55 3.28
CA VAL A 138 -15.68 2.88 2.05
C VAL A 138 -14.28 2.28 1.97
N THR A 139 -13.75 1.73 3.06
CA THR A 139 -12.44 1.08 3.06
C THR A 139 -12.49 -0.40 3.40
N LEU A 140 -11.67 -1.17 2.73
CA LEU A 140 -11.33 -2.53 3.10
C LEU A 140 -9.80 -2.67 3.00
N PRO A 141 -9.11 -3.01 4.09
CA PRO A 141 -9.60 -3.37 5.42
C PRO A 141 -10.29 -2.21 6.15
N PRO A 142 -11.14 -2.52 7.16
CA PRO A 142 -11.81 -1.49 7.95
C PRO A 142 -10.83 -0.76 8.89
N PHE A 143 -11.27 0.38 9.44
CA PHE A 143 -10.52 1.07 10.49
C PHE A 143 -10.48 0.24 11.76
N ARG A 144 -9.42 0.38 12.54
CA ARG A 144 -9.14 -0.42 13.72
C ARG A 144 -9.01 0.46 14.96
N ASP A 145 -8.97 -0.18 16.13
CA ASP A 145 -8.72 0.48 17.41
C ASP A 145 -7.34 1.16 17.48
N GLY A 146 -7.15 1.92 18.56
CA GLY A 146 -5.91 2.64 18.79
C GLY A 146 -4.68 1.75 18.98
N THR A 147 -4.84 0.45 19.27
CA THR A 147 -3.72 -0.48 19.45
C THR A 147 -3.11 -0.83 18.08
N HIS A 148 -3.94 -1.18 17.13
CA HIS A 148 -3.54 -1.41 15.75
C HIS A 148 -2.92 -0.15 15.13
N ARG A 149 -3.56 0.99 15.34
CA ARG A 149 -3.09 2.30 14.84
C ARG A 149 -1.68 2.64 15.33
N ARG A 150 -1.39 2.40 16.63
CA ARG A 150 -0.02 2.58 17.18
C ARG A 150 0.99 1.64 16.52
N ALA A 151 0.62 0.40 16.21
CA ALA A 151 1.49 -0.54 15.51
C ALA A 151 1.80 -0.08 14.08
N LEU A 152 0.83 0.48 13.37
CA LEU A 152 1.06 1.05 12.02
C LEU A 152 2.09 2.19 12.08
N TRP A 153 1.98 3.11 13.03
CA TRP A 153 2.97 4.16 13.23
C TRP A 153 4.35 3.61 13.59
N GLY A 154 4.40 2.59 14.47
CA GLY A 154 5.65 1.87 14.77
C GLY A 154 6.24 1.19 13.54
N GLY A 155 5.40 0.61 12.68
CA GLY A 155 5.80 0.00 11.42
C GLY A 155 6.40 1.00 10.42
N LEU A 156 5.85 2.22 10.35
CA LEU A 156 6.41 3.31 9.54
C LEU A 156 7.75 3.79 10.09
N ALA A 157 7.85 4.04 11.39
CA ALA A 157 9.08 4.51 12.05
C ALA A 157 10.22 3.48 11.97
N SER A 158 9.91 2.19 12.07
CA SER A 158 10.91 1.11 11.92
C SER A 158 11.23 0.76 10.47
N GLY A 159 10.50 1.31 9.49
CA GLY A 159 10.62 0.97 8.07
C GLY A 159 10.03 -0.39 7.69
N ASN A 160 9.33 -1.09 8.58
CA ASN A 160 8.64 -2.35 8.28
C ASN A 160 7.44 -2.12 7.32
N ILE A 161 6.78 -0.97 7.46
CA ILE A 161 5.83 -0.44 6.47
C ILE A 161 6.56 0.67 5.71
N GLY A 162 6.72 0.50 4.40
CA GLY A 162 7.56 1.41 3.59
C GLY A 162 6.86 2.70 3.20
N MET A 163 5.52 2.73 3.08
CA MET A 163 4.86 3.87 2.48
C MET A 163 3.42 4.09 2.96
N VAL A 164 2.98 5.33 2.82
CA VAL A 164 1.60 5.76 3.09
C VAL A 164 0.90 6.09 1.78
N ALA A 165 -0.21 5.41 1.49
CA ALA A 165 -1.08 5.68 0.35
C ALA A 165 -2.32 6.49 0.78
N SER A 166 -3.02 7.08 -0.20
CA SER A 166 -4.23 7.85 0.06
C SER A 166 -5.49 7.00 0.18
N GLY A 167 -5.52 5.84 -0.50
CA GLY A 167 -6.75 5.08 -0.68
C GLY A 167 -7.77 5.77 -1.58
N PHE A 168 -7.35 6.80 -2.32
CA PHE A 168 -8.26 7.59 -3.15
C PHE A 168 -8.96 6.75 -4.22
N ARG A 169 -10.29 6.95 -4.30
CA ARG A 169 -11.12 6.51 -5.42
C ARG A 169 -12.04 7.66 -5.85
N PRO A 170 -12.23 7.88 -7.16
CA PRO A 170 -13.17 8.88 -7.65
C PRO A 170 -14.59 8.59 -7.18
N SER A 171 -15.39 9.62 -6.93
CA SER A 171 -16.80 9.49 -6.63
C SER A 171 -17.54 8.75 -7.75
N GLY A 172 -18.39 7.80 -7.38
CA GLY A 172 -19.14 6.97 -8.33
C GLY A 172 -18.37 5.76 -8.90
N ALA A 173 -17.09 5.56 -8.56
CA ALA A 173 -16.40 4.34 -8.91
C ALA A 173 -16.90 3.16 -8.04
N ALA A 174 -17.08 2.00 -8.65
CA ALA A 174 -17.41 0.79 -7.92
C ALA A 174 -16.27 0.40 -6.96
N GLY A 175 -16.62 0.01 -5.74
CA GLY A 175 -15.70 -0.49 -4.71
C GLY A 175 -15.29 0.56 -3.67
N ASN A 176 -14.50 0.11 -2.70
CA ASN A 176 -14.12 0.87 -1.52
C ASN A 176 -13.00 1.88 -1.80
N GLY A 177 -13.08 3.06 -1.22
CA GLY A 177 -12.05 4.09 -1.34
C GLY A 177 -12.43 5.40 -0.64
N VAL A 178 -11.43 6.24 -0.41
CA VAL A 178 -11.56 7.52 0.30
C VAL A 178 -11.44 8.67 -0.70
N THR A 179 -12.53 9.43 -0.90
CA THR A 179 -12.54 10.55 -1.85
C THR A 179 -11.60 11.68 -1.43
N ASP A 180 -11.52 11.96 -0.12
CA ASP A 180 -10.72 13.07 0.44
C ASP A 180 -9.26 12.68 0.72
N GLY A 181 -8.91 11.38 0.58
CA GLY A 181 -7.62 10.85 1.00
C GLY A 181 -6.42 11.44 0.27
N LEU A 182 -6.59 11.85 -0.99
CA LEU A 182 -5.48 12.34 -1.81
C LEU A 182 -4.90 13.66 -1.25
N ALA A 183 -5.75 14.64 -0.98
CA ALA A 183 -5.34 15.95 -0.47
C ALA A 183 -4.81 15.87 0.97
N GLN A 184 -5.36 14.98 1.80
CA GLN A 184 -5.05 14.92 3.22
C GLN A 184 -3.86 14.02 3.57
N ARG A 185 -3.44 13.11 2.68
CA ARG A 185 -2.40 12.10 2.95
C ARG A 185 -1.12 12.68 3.56
N MET A 186 -0.54 13.67 2.93
CA MET A 186 0.71 14.27 3.42
C MET A 186 0.51 15.02 4.73
N ARG A 187 -0.62 15.70 4.88
CA ARG A 187 -0.97 16.48 6.07
C ARG A 187 -1.20 15.58 7.30
N VAL A 188 -1.82 14.41 7.10
CA VAL A 188 -1.95 13.37 8.15
C VAL A 188 -0.58 12.94 8.64
N VAL A 189 0.31 12.56 7.70
CA VAL A 189 1.65 12.08 8.06
C VAL A 189 2.49 13.19 8.70
N TRP A 190 2.35 14.44 8.25
CA TRP A 190 3.04 15.56 8.86
C TRP A 190 2.57 15.83 10.30
N GLN A 191 1.26 16.00 10.49
CA GLN A 191 0.70 16.33 11.80
C GLN A 191 0.89 15.21 12.82
N HIS A 192 0.50 13.98 12.46
CA HIS A 192 0.45 12.87 13.40
C HIS A 192 1.73 12.00 13.39
N GLY A 193 2.64 12.23 12.45
CA GLY A 193 3.96 11.61 12.41
C GLY A 193 5.05 12.57 12.85
N VAL A 194 5.29 13.63 12.09
CA VAL A 194 6.45 14.52 12.33
C VAL A 194 6.21 15.42 13.55
N ARG A 195 5.09 16.15 13.60
CA ARG A 195 4.80 17.06 14.73
C ARG A 195 4.54 16.30 16.04
N ALA A 196 4.08 15.06 15.95
CA ALA A 196 3.95 14.17 17.11
C ALA A 196 5.27 13.52 17.55
N GLY A 197 6.37 13.74 16.82
CA GLY A 197 7.70 13.19 17.16
C GLY A 197 7.88 11.70 16.89
N ILE A 198 7.01 11.08 16.09
CA ILE A 198 7.11 9.67 15.69
C ILE A 198 8.05 9.49 14.51
N LEU A 199 8.03 10.44 13.56
CA LEU A 199 8.85 10.45 12.37
C LEU A 199 9.69 11.74 12.31
N THR A 200 10.86 11.66 11.70
CA THR A 200 11.62 12.83 11.28
C THR A 200 11.07 13.40 9.95
N ALA A 201 11.53 14.59 9.55
CA ALA A 201 11.17 15.16 8.24
C ALA A 201 11.69 14.30 7.08
N GLU A 202 12.86 13.68 7.22
CA GLU A 202 13.45 12.77 6.25
C GLU A 202 12.61 11.50 6.10
N GLU A 203 12.15 10.92 7.21
CA GLU A 203 11.26 9.75 7.22
C GLU A 203 9.89 10.09 6.61
N PHE A 204 9.37 11.30 6.85
CA PHE A 204 8.17 11.78 6.15
C PHE A 204 8.35 11.76 4.63
N VAL A 205 9.47 12.28 4.11
CA VAL A 205 9.78 12.24 2.68
C VAL A 205 9.98 10.79 2.22
N ALA A 206 10.60 9.95 3.02
CA ALA A 206 10.80 8.55 2.70
C ALA A 206 9.45 7.83 2.50
N VAL A 207 8.53 7.89 3.47
CA VAL A 207 7.25 7.14 3.42
C VAL A 207 6.22 7.73 2.45
N THR A 208 6.35 9.02 2.08
CA THR A 208 5.42 9.68 1.16
C THR A 208 5.89 9.74 -0.29
N SER A 209 7.19 9.53 -0.56
CA SER A 209 7.79 9.71 -1.88
C SER A 209 8.85 8.66 -2.21
N GLN A 210 9.98 8.62 -1.48
CA GLN A 210 11.16 7.83 -1.85
C GLN A 210 10.88 6.33 -1.86
N ALA A 211 10.18 5.81 -0.86
CA ALA A 211 9.89 4.38 -0.76
C ALA A 211 9.02 3.90 -1.94
N ALA A 212 8.02 4.70 -2.34
CA ALA A 212 7.23 4.40 -3.53
C ALA A 212 8.10 4.39 -4.80
N ALA A 213 9.00 5.36 -4.96
CA ALA A 213 9.91 5.41 -6.11
C ALA A 213 10.84 4.18 -6.16
N ARG A 214 11.31 3.69 -5.00
CA ARG A 214 12.11 2.45 -4.90
C ARG A 214 11.27 1.20 -5.19
N ALA A 215 10.07 1.12 -4.62
CA ALA A 215 9.16 -0.01 -4.82
C ALA A 215 8.76 -0.19 -6.29
N PHE A 216 8.60 0.91 -7.04
CA PHE A 216 8.29 0.88 -8.49
C PHE A 216 9.52 0.95 -9.39
N ASN A 217 10.72 0.85 -8.83
CA ASN A 217 12.01 0.85 -9.56
C ASN A 217 12.22 2.10 -10.44
N ILE A 218 11.76 3.26 -10.01
CA ILE A 218 11.95 4.55 -10.67
C ILE A 218 12.88 5.51 -9.90
N TYR A 219 13.40 5.06 -8.74
CA TYR A 219 14.44 5.76 -8.00
C TYR A 219 15.80 5.59 -8.71
N PRO A 220 16.68 6.60 -8.77
CA PRO A 220 16.56 7.94 -8.21
C PRO A 220 15.93 8.98 -9.16
N ARG A 221 15.46 8.59 -10.33
CA ARG A 221 14.80 9.52 -11.26
C ARG A 221 13.65 10.27 -10.60
N LYS A 222 12.85 9.57 -9.78
CA LYS A 222 11.82 10.09 -8.89
C LYS A 222 12.18 9.80 -7.43
N GLY A 223 11.65 10.58 -6.50
CA GLY A 223 11.83 10.37 -5.06
C GLY A 223 13.20 10.81 -4.52
N ALA A 224 13.95 11.62 -5.26
CA ALA A 224 15.22 12.21 -4.85
C ALA A 224 15.36 13.63 -5.39
N ILE A 225 16.03 14.49 -4.62
CA ILE A 225 16.49 15.81 -5.07
C ILE A 225 18.01 15.70 -5.26
N MET A 226 18.41 15.44 -6.50
CA MET A 226 19.83 15.28 -6.87
C MET A 226 20.05 15.55 -8.36
N PRO A 227 21.27 15.87 -8.81
CA PRO A 227 21.58 16.02 -10.22
C PRO A 227 21.20 14.75 -11.02
N GLY A 228 20.44 14.93 -12.10
CA GLY A 228 19.95 13.85 -12.96
C GLY A 228 18.57 13.28 -12.58
N ALA A 229 18.01 13.65 -11.42
CA ALA A 229 16.63 13.37 -11.10
C ALA A 229 15.68 14.37 -11.77
N ASP A 230 14.42 13.95 -11.95
CA ASP A 230 13.37 14.87 -12.41
C ASP A 230 13.11 15.94 -11.32
N ALA A 231 12.97 17.20 -11.72
CA ALA A 231 12.75 18.32 -10.80
C ALA A 231 11.28 18.37 -10.34
N ASP A 232 10.85 17.32 -9.61
CA ASP A 232 9.55 17.23 -8.96
C ASP A 232 9.72 17.60 -7.49
N ILE A 233 9.37 18.83 -7.12
CA ILE A 233 9.70 19.43 -5.82
C ILE A 233 8.43 20.03 -5.22
N VAL A 234 8.23 19.78 -3.92
CA VAL A 234 7.19 20.40 -3.11
C VAL A 234 7.84 21.36 -2.11
N LEU A 235 7.45 22.61 -2.13
CA LEU A 235 7.75 23.55 -1.05
C LEU A 235 6.65 23.41 0.01
N TRP A 236 7.05 23.10 1.22
CA TRP A 236 6.17 22.73 2.31
C TRP A 236 6.18 23.78 3.40
N ASP A 237 5.00 24.25 3.81
CA ASP A 237 4.80 25.07 4.99
C ASP A 237 4.55 24.14 6.20
N PRO A 238 5.50 24.00 7.12
CA PRO A 238 5.39 23.08 8.24
C PRO A 238 4.41 23.53 9.32
N ASP A 239 4.09 24.82 9.37
CA ASP A 239 3.36 25.43 10.48
C ASP A 239 1.87 25.63 10.20
N ALA A 240 1.44 25.44 8.96
CA ALA A 240 0.03 25.48 8.59
C ALA A 240 -0.78 24.48 9.41
N LEU A 241 -1.93 24.90 9.92
CA LEU A 241 -2.88 24.05 10.66
C LEU A 241 -4.30 24.30 10.16
N GLU A 242 -5.07 23.24 10.03
CA GLU A 242 -6.46 23.32 9.66
C GLU A 242 -7.23 22.14 10.25
N THR A 243 -8.40 22.39 10.83
CA THR A 243 -9.31 21.34 11.27
C THR A 243 -10.30 21.05 10.15
N CYS A 244 -10.36 19.78 9.72
CA CYS A 244 -11.29 19.34 8.70
C CYS A 244 -12.74 19.47 9.22
N THR A 245 -13.61 20.05 8.41
CA THR A 245 -15.02 20.30 8.80
C THR A 245 -15.99 19.27 8.24
N SER A 246 -15.55 18.41 7.34
CA SER A 246 -16.40 17.44 6.66
C SER A 246 -15.64 16.20 6.21
N GLY A 247 -16.35 15.18 5.74
CA GLY A 247 -15.79 13.94 5.23
C GLY A 247 -15.19 13.06 6.31
N LEU A 248 -14.39 12.08 5.91
CA LEU A 248 -13.82 11.07 6.81
C LEU A 248 -12.88 11.68 7.88
N TYR A 249 -12.32 12.83 7.62
CA TYR A 249 -11.41 13.53 8.54
C TYR A 249 -12.10 14.62 9.37
N ALA A 250 -13.43 14.69 9.38
CA ALA A 250 -14.17 15.70 10.16
C ALA A 250 -13.73 15.71 11.62
N GLY A 251 -13.46 16.89 12.16
CA GLY A 251 -12.96 17.08 13.52
C GLY A 251 -11.46 16.83 13.71
N ILE A 252 -10.75 16.26 12.73
CA ILE A 252 -9.31 16.01 12.82
C ILE A 252 -8.54 17.24 12.39
N THR A 253 -7.61 17.70 13.22
CA THR A 253 -6.67 18.76 12.87
C THR A 253 -5.49 18.19 12.09
N LEU A 254 -5.23 18.75 10.92
CA LEU A 254 -4.15 18.38 10.03
C LEU A 254 -3.13 19.52 9.91
N GLY A 255 -1.85 19.16 9.90
CA GLY A 255 -0.74 20.11 9.85
C GLY A 255 0.04 20.06 8.55
N GLY A 256 0.69 21.19 8.26
CA GLY A 256 1.47 21.38 7.06
C GLY A 256 0.64 21.51 5.79
N ARG A 257 1.18 22.19 4.79
CA ARG A 257 0.59 22.26 3.45
C ARG A 257 1.64 22.51 2.37
N ALA A 258 1.34 22.11 1.15
CA ALA A 258 2.13 22.50 0.00
C ALA A 258 1.85 23.96 -0.37
N VAL A 259 2.87 24.83 -0.35
CA VAL A 259 2.74 26.24 -0.82
C VAL A 259 3.08 26.36 -2.30
N ARG A 260 3.92 25.45 -2.81
CA ARG A 260 4.23 25.37 -4.23
C ARG A 260 4.55 23.93 -4.61
N VAL A 261 4.07 23.51 -5.76
CA VAL A 261 4.42 22.22 -6.37
C VAL A 261 5.06 22.46 -7.73
N ILE A 262 6.25 21.94 -7.92
CA ILE A 262 7.03 21.98 -9.15
C ILE A 262 7.06 20.57 -9.72
N ARG A 263 6.75 20.42 -11.00
CA ARG A 263 6.81 19.18 -11.75
C ARG A 263 7.70 19.33 -12.98
N GLY A 264 8.77 18.53 -13.05
CA GLY A 264 9.72 18.64 -14.15
C GLY A 264 10.31 20.04 -14.32
N GLY A 265 10.49 20.81 -13.25
CA GLY A 265 10.99 22.18 -13.25
C GLY A 265 9.94 23.26 -13.50
N VAL A 266 8.66 22.90 -13.74
CA VAL A 266 7.57 23.84 -13.98
C VAL A 266 6.65 23.89 -12.76
N THR A 267 6.32 25.11 -12.27
CA THR A 267 5.34 25.27 -11.20
C THR A 267 3.95 24.89 -11.71
N VAL A 268 3.30 23.95 -11.05
CA VAL A 268 1.97 23.42 -11.41
C VAL A 268 0.88 23.77 -10.40
N TRP A 269 1.28 24.16 -9.19
CA TRP A 269 0.40 24.56 -8.09
C TRP A 269 1.11 25.63 -7.26
N GLN A 270 0.42 26.69 -6.94
CA GLN A 270 0.90 27.76 -6.06
C GLN A 270 -0.28 28.53 -5.48
N ASP A 271 -0.15 29.00 -4.23
CA ASP A 271 -1.15 29.84 -3.55
C ASP A 271 -2.55 29.20 -3.55
N ASP A 272 -2.62 27.91 -3.23
CA ASP A 272 -3.82 27.08 -3.18
C ASP A 272 -4.59 26.97 -4.52
N MET A 273 -3.93 27.28 -5.64
CA MET A 273 -4.51 27.23 -6.97
C MET A 273 -3.63 26.45 -7.97
N PRO A 274 -4.22 25.71 -8.89
CA PRO A 274 -3.49 25.16 -10.04
C PRO A 274 -3.04 26.30 -10.96
N CYS A 275 -1.82 26.19 -11.50
CA CYS A 275 -1.32 27.17 -12.46
C CYS A 275 -1.93 26.92 -13.85
N GLU A 276 -2.25 28.01 -14.57
CA GLU A 276 -2.81 27.92 -15.93
C GLU A 276 -1.81 27.29 -16.93
N GLY A 277 -2.33 26.59 -17.94
CA GLY A 277 -1.54 26.02 -19.03
C GLY A 277 -0.73 24.77 -18.65
N VAL A 278 -0.88 24.25 -17.42
CA VAL A 278 -0.18 23.05 -16.94
C VAL A 278 -1.15 21.89 -16.90
N GLY A 279 -1.06 20.97 -17.84
CA GLY A 279 -2.09 19.96 -17.90
C GLY A 279 -1.66 18.55 -18.29
N TYR A 280 -0.39 18.28 -18.53
CA TYR A 280 -0.05 16.99 -19.14
C TYR A 280 1.01 16.24 -18.34
N GLY A 281 0.60 15.08 -17.78
CA GLY A 281 1.53 14.08 -17.28
C GLY A 281 2.23 13.38 -18.44
N ALA A 282 3.47 12.95 -18.21
CA ALA A 282 4.19 12.08 -19.11
C ALA A 282 4.32 10.69 -18.49
N TYR A 283 4.29 9.66 -19.33
CA TYR A 283 4.56 8.31 -18.87
C TYR A 283 6.00 8.20 -18.35
N VAL A 284 6.17 7.69 -17.14
CA VAL A 284 7.48 7.39 -16.56
C VAL A 284 7.76 5.90 -16.78
N PRO A 285 8.76 5.53 -17.60
CA PRO A 285 9.14 4.14 -17.76
C PRO A 285 9.64 3.59 -16.42
N CYS A 286 9.13 2.44 -16.03
CA CYS A 286 9.59 1.71 -14.87
C CYS A 286 10.43 0.53 -15.37
N PRO A 287 11.76 0.52 -15.12
CA PRO A 287 12.62 -0.60 -15.50
C PRO A 287 12.22 -1.89 -14.80
N ALA A 288 12.51 -3.02 -15.42
CA ALA A 288 12.34 -4.32 -14.78
C ALA A 288 13.26 -4.46 -13.57
N PHE A 289 12.81 -5.18 -12.54
CA PHE A 289 13.66 -5.54 -11.42
C PHE A 289 14.72 -6.55 -11.84
N SER A 290 15.90 -6.45 -11.26
CA SER A 290 16.93 -7.48 -11.42
C SER A 290 16.44 -8.81 -10.83
N PRO A 291 16.57 -9.93 -11.55
CA PRO A 291 16.15 -11.25 -11.08
C PRO A 291 16.89 -11.64 -9.80
N GLY A 292 16.16 -12.21 -8.85
CA GLY A 292 16.72 -12.83 -7.66
C GLY A 292 17.51 -14.11 -8.00
N LEU A 293 18.26 -14.66 -7.03
CA LEU A 293 19.06 -15.87 -7.26
C LEU A 293 18.19 -17.08 -7.68
N SER A 294 17.10 -17.33 -6.96
CA SER A 294 16.16 -18.42 -7.26
C SER A 294 15.51 -18.28 -8.64
N GLU A 295 15.22 -17.07 -9.06
CA GLU A 295 14.68 -16.74 -10.36
C GLU A 295 15.72 -16.95 -11.47
N ARG A 296 16.97 -16.55 -11.25
CA ARG A 296 18.08 -16.83 -12.19
C ARG A 296 18.31 -18.32 -12.36
N MET A 297 18.24 -19.09 -11.27
CA MET A 297 18.36 -20.56 -11.33
C MET A 297 17.20 -21.20 -12.11
N ARG A 298 15.95 -20.72 -11.90
CA ARG A 298 14.80 -21.21 -12.69
C ARG A 298 14.93 -20.88 -14.16
N ARG A 299 15.30 -19.65 -14.50
CA ARG A 299 15.52 -19.24 -15.91
C ARG A 299 16.60 -20.10 -16.57
N ALA A 300 17.69 -20.39 -15.87
CA ALA A 300 18.74 -21.27 -16.37
C ALA A 300 18.21 -22.72 -16.59
N ALA A 301 17.38 -23.22 -15.67
CA ALA A 301 16.76 -24.53 -15.82
C ALA A 301 15.76 -24.58 -16.99
N HIS A 302 14.97 -23.54 -17.21
CA HIS A 302 14.06 -23.44 -18.36
C HIS A 302 14.81 -23.37 -19.69
N LEU A 303 15.89 -22.64 -19.78
CA LEU A 303 16.72 -22.60 -20.99
C LEU A 303 17.34 -23.98 -21.30
N SER A 304 17.80 -24.69 -20.26
CA SER A 304 18.32 -26.08 -20.46
C SER A 304 17.26 -27.09 -20.88
N MET A 305 16.00 -26.84 -20.59
CA MET A 305 14.88 -27.71 -21.04
C MET A 305 14.44 -27.40 -22.49
N HIS A 306 14.69 -26.18 -22.97
CA HIS A 306 14.32 -25.79 -24.35
C HIS A 306 15.36 -26.24 -25.40
N ASP A 307 16.60 -26.47 -24.98
CA ASP A 307 17.70 -26.90 -25.87
C ASP A 307 17.70 -28.41 -26.16
N GLY A 308 16.61 -29.13 -25.83
CA GLY A 308 16.33 -30.46 -26.37
C GLY A 308 17.21 -31.61 -25.90
N GLU A 309 18.09 -31.43 -24.94
CA GLU A 309 18.83 -32.54 -24.31
C GLU A 309 18.38 -32.74 -22.86
N ILE A 310 17.41 -33.63 -22.67
CA ILE A 310 17.21 -34.29 -21.38
C ILE A 310 18.44 -35.17 -21.15
N GLN A 311 19.51 -34.66 -20.59
CA GLN A 311 20.52 -35.50 -19.98
C GLN A 311 19.90 -36.13 -18.74
N ASP A 312 19.57 -37.40 -18.86
CA ASP A 312 19.22 -38.30 -17.76
C ASP A 312 20.36 -38.23 -16.73
N ARG A 313 20.18 -37.41 -15.70
CA ARG A 313 21.07 -37.42 -14.54
C ARG A 313 20.66 -38.62 -13.70
N GLY A 314 21.36 -39.72 -13.95
CA GLY A 314 21.20 -40.95 -13.18
C GLY A 314 21.17 -40.68 -11.65
N PRO A 315 20.67 -41.63 -10.84
CA PRO A 315 20.48 -41.51 -9.41
C PRO A 315 21.84 -41.43 -8.69
N GLY A 316 22.36 -40.20 -8.46
CA GLY A 316 23.63 -40.03 -7.77
C GLY A 316 24.21 -38.63 -7.71
N ALA A 317 23.50 -37.59 -8.10
CA ALA A 317 23.95 -36.21 -7.93
C ALA A 317 23.07 -35.47 -6.91
N CYS A 318 23.41 -35.63 -5.61
CA CYS A 318 23.06 -34.67 -4.57
C CYS A 318 24.12 -33.58 -4.50
#